data_db6981adf7928f8dfde125d6dcf2377f
#
_entry.id   db6981adf7928f8dfde125d6dcf2377f
#
_cell.length_a   1.000
_cell.length_b   1.000
_cell.length_c   1.000
_cell.angle_alpha   90.00
_cell.angle_beta   90.00
_cell.angle_gamma   90.00
#
_symmetry.space_group_name_H-M   'P 1'
#
loop_
_entity.id
_entity.type
_entity.pdbx_description
1 polymer ?
#
loop_
_entity_poly.entity_id
_entity_poly.type
_entity_poly.pdbx_seq_one_letter_code
_entity_poly.pdbx_strand_id
1 'polypeptide(L)'
;MIFTLYWQKKSNFAHKNLNMEKVLRVHHVNDYARYIGAPELHPLVSVIHYDELEHCRHSLNNYDVYGMFIGDEELEDLSYGQLQYVLHRHALMCVSPGQIGGKTDTGEEIHTKGWALLFDTELLRNTELGRRMPDYTYFSYAVSEALLLTEEQRQSIVSLLEKIRQELLQGEDAHTLRIVTSQIEQVLELIARYYALQLSISASSTNSDLLSRFELLLRQYYDKNLQRQYGLPTVKYCAQQLFLSPNYFGDLIRELTNDTATSHIRRFIMQRAQQLLLSGASIAEIANRLGFDYPQHFTRLFKKHFGITPSEYNRRYRK
;
A
#
# COMPACT_ATOMS: atom_id res chain seq x y z
N MET A 1 17.21 -6.25 -27.50
CA MET A 1 16.61 -5.18 -28.33
C MET A 1 15.13 -4.92 -28.05
N ILE A 2 14.37 -5.82 -27.47
CA ILE A 2 12.94 -5.63 -27.09
C ILE A 2 12.77 -4.86 -25.76
N PHE A 3 13.74 -4.96 -24.84
CA PHE A 3 13.70 -4.28 -23.52
C PHE A 3 13.97 -2.76 -23.57
N THR A 4 14.72 -2.29 -24.56
CA THR A 4 15.02 -0.85 -24.72
C THR A 4 13.82 -0.08 -25.26
N LEU A 5 12.98 -0.72 -26.08
CA LEU A 5 11.75 -0.14 -26.62
C LEU A 5 10.64 0.01 -25.56
N TYR A 6 10.65 -0.85 -24.54
CA TYR A 6 9.68 -0.75 -23.42
C TYR A 6 9.98 0.42 -22.48
N TRP A 7 11.26 0.73 -22.28
CA TRP A 7 11.70 1.87 -21.47
C TRP A 7 11.53 3.22 -22.19
N GLN A 8 11.81 3.27 -23.50
CA GLN A 8 11.56 4.48 -24.29
C GLN A 8 10.07 4.80 -24.45
N LYS A 9 9.19 3.78 -24.49
CA LYS A 9 7.74 4.04 -24.43
C LYS A 9 7.28 4.57 -23.08
N LYS A 10 7.91 4.17 -21.96
CA LYS A 10 7.59 4.72 -20.63
C LYS A 10 8.08 6.16 -20.41
N SER A 11 9.19 6.57 -21.01
CA SER A 11 9.68 7.95 -20.89
C SER A 11 8.87 8.96 -21.71
N ASN A 12 8.25 8.54 -22.82
CA ASN A 12 7.37 9.40 -23.62
C ASN A 12 5.94 9.49 -23.06
N PHE A 13 5.54 8.65 -22.07
CA PHE A 13 4.27 8.80 -21.35
C PHE A 13 4.36 9.76 -20.15
N ALA A 14 5.56 10.19 -19.77
CA ALA A 14 5.78 11.05 -18.60
C ALA A 14 5.33 12.53 -18.79
N HIS A 15 4.78 12.90 -19.95
CA HIS A 15 4.28 14.24 -20.23
C HIS A 15 2.93 14.27 -20.99
N LYS A 16 2.04 13.30 -20.77
CA LYS A 16 0.64 13.67 -20.89
C LYS A 16 0.34 14.49 -19.64
N ASN A 17 0.33 15.80 -19.77
CA ASN A 17 -0.31 16.70 -18.83
C ASN A 17 -1.69 16.11 -18.51
N LEU A 18 -1.82 15.45 -17.34
CA LEU A 18 -3.12 15.27 -16.71
C LEU A 18 -3.66 16.70 -16.66
N ASN A 19 -4.72 16.97 -17.42
CA ASN A 19 -5.41 18.25 -17.40
C ASN A 19 -5.81 18.44 -15.94
N MET A 20 -5.04 19.20 -15.17
CA MET A 20 -5.23 19.42 -13.72
C MET A 20 -6.61 20.04 -13.42
N GLU A 21 -7.28 20.56 -14.45
CA GLU A 21 -8.65 21.07 -14.37
C GLU A 21 -9.75 19.99 -14.21
N LYS A 22 -9.42 18.72 -14.42
CA LYS A 22 -10.36 17.58 -14.29
C LYS A 22 -10.19 16.75 -13.02
N VAL A 23 -9.27 17.11 -12.12
CA VAL A 23 -9.05 16.39 -10.85
C VAL A 23 -9.79 17.12 -9.74
N LEU A 24 -10.78 16.45 -9.15
CA LEU A 24 -11.50 16.97 -7.99
C LEU A 24 -10.56 16.97 -6.78
N ARG A 25 -10.40 18.11 -6.13
CA ARG A 25 -9.68 18.21 -4.86
C ARG A 25 -10.64 17.99 -3.72
N VAL A 26 -10.41 16.90 -2.98
CA VAL A 26 -11.22 16.51 -1.81
C VAL A 26 -10.48 16.95 -0.55
N HIS A 27 -10.57 18.23 -0.21
CA HIS A 27 -9.95 18.79 1.00
C HIS A 27 -10.69 18.35 2.26
N HIS A 28 -12.03 18.25 2.17
CA HIS A 28 -12.92 17.80 3.23
C HIS A 28 -13.89 16.75 2.69
N VAL A 29 -14.42 15.93 3.58
CA VAL A 29 -15.32 14.82 3.19
C VAL A 29 -16.54 15.28 2.36
N ASN A 30 -17.05 16.49 2.63
CA ASN A 30 -18.21 17.06 1.95
C ASN A 30 -17.90 17.56 0.52
N ASP A 31 -16.63 17.76 0.16
CA ASP A 31 -16.27 18.11 -1.24
C ASP A 31 -16.63 16.96 -2.18
N TYR A 32 -16.37 15.73 -1.74
CA TYR A 32 -16.74 14.54 -2.50
C TYR A 32 -18.24 14.29 -2.47
N ALA A 33 -18.87 14.36 -1.28
CA ALA A 33 -20.31 14.16 -1.13
C ALA A 33 -21.10 15.13 -2.04
N ARG A 34 -20.76 16.41 -2.02
CA ARG A 34 -21.40 17.44 -2.85
C ARG A 34 -21.24 17.19 -4.34
N TYR A 35 -20.04 16.76 -4.77
CA TYR A 35 -19.78 16.49 -6.17
C TYR A 35 -20.63 15.35 -6.72
N ILE A 36 -20.84 14.28 -5.96
CA ILE A 36 -21.64 13.11 -6.39
C ILE A 36 -23.12 13.22 -6.05
N GLY A 37 -23.57 14.33 -5.47
CA GLY A 37 -24.98 14.53 -5.08
C GLY A 37 -25.39 13.78 -3.80
N ALA A 38 -24.44 13.34 -2.97
CA ALA A 38 -24.73 12.69 -1.70
C ALA A 38 -25.04 13.70 -0.59
N PRO A 39 -25.84 13.33 0.44
CA PRO A 39 -26.11 14.18 1.58
C PRO A 39 -24.84 14.54 2.37
N GLU A 40 -24.71 15.79 2.78
CA GLU A 40 -23.67 16.26 3.70
C GLU A 40 -24.13 16.01 5.14
N LEU A 41 -23.72 14.89 5.75
CA LEU A 41 -24.20 14.47 7.06
C LEU A 41 -23.42 15.14 8.22
N HIS A 42 -22.11 15.31 8.07
CA HIS A 42 -21.24 15.87 9.10
C HIS A 42 -19.98 16.47 8.44
N PRO A 43 -19.38 17.55 8.99
CA PRO A 43 -18.20 18.17 8.39
C PRO A 43 -16.94 17.28 8.37
N LEU A 44 -16.82 16.33 9.29
CA LEU A 44 -15.63 15.49 9.43
C LEU A 44 -15.83 14.02 9.00
N VAL A 45 -17.07 13.59 8.76
CA VAL A 45 -17.37 12.20 8.39
C VAL A 45 -18.48 12.17 7.34
N SER A 46 -18.30 11.41 6.28
CA SER A 46 -19.30 11.17 5.26
C SER A 46 -19.48 9.67 5.05
N VAL A 47 -20.72 9.19 5.13
CA VAL A 47 -21.11 7.83 4.77
C VAL A 47 -22.07 7.90 3.59
N ILE A 48 -21.69 7.27 2.49
CA ILE A 48 -22.41 7.33 1.23
C ILE A 48 -22.89 5.93 0.87
N HIS A 49 -24.18 5.83 0.54
CA HIS A 49 -24.78 4.65 -0.06
C HIS A 49 -25.12 5.00 -1.52
N TYR A 50 -24.32 4.49 -2.45
CA TYR A 50 -24.43 4.87 -3.86
C TYR A 50 -25.75 4.48 -4.50
N ASP A 51 -26.37 3.38 -4.04
CA ASP A 51 -27.66 2.92 -4.54
C ASP A 51 -28.81 3.92 -4.30
N GLU A 52 -28.66 4.87 -3.38
CA GLU A 52 -29.64 5.90 -3.06
C GLU A 52 -29.45 7.19 -3.90
N LEU A 53 -28.38 7.29 -4.68
CA LEU A 53 -28.07 8.49 -5.45
C LEU A 53 -28.84 8.46 -6.79
N GLU A 54 -29.62 9.49 -7.03
CA GLU A 54 -30.34 9.65 -8.31
C GLU A 54 -29.39 9.99 -9.46
N HIS A 55 -28.38 10.83 -9.17
CA HIS A 55 -27.40 11.31 -10.13
C HIS A 55 -26.00 11.14 -9.55
N CYS A 56 -25.19 10.34 -10.20
CA CYS A 56 -23.78 10.18 -9.83
C CYS A 56 -22.91 10.36 -11.07
N ARG A 57 -21.70 10.88 -10.89
CA ARG A 57 -20.70 11.04 -11.95
C ARG A 57 -19.37 10.52 -11.49
N HIS A 58 -18.61 9.97 -12.41
CA HIS A 58 -17.22 9.64 -12.12
C HIS A 58 -16.41 10.87 -11.72
N SER A 59 -15.45 10.68 -10.83
CA SER A 59 -14.45 11.69 -10.50
C SER A 59 -13.09 11.08 -10.33
N LEU A 60 -12.08 11.77 -10.84
CA LEU A 60 -10.70 11.51 -10.48
C LEU A 60 -10.35 12.47 -9.34
N ASN A 61 -10.03 11.93 -8.18
CA ASN A 61 -9.92 12.69 -6.94
C ASN A 61 -8.50 12.74 -6.44
N ASN A 62 -8.09 13.90 -5.93
CA ASN A 62 -6.92 14.06 -5.06
C ASN A 62 -7.44 14.23 -3.63
N TYR A 63 -7.17 13.25 -2.79
CA TYR A 63 -7.72 13.16 -1.43
C TYR A 63 -6.79 13.78 -0.41
N ASP A 64 -7.29 14.70 0.42
CA ASP A 64 -6.66 15.16 1.66
C ASP A 64 -7.29 14.50 2.88
N VAL A 65 -8.20 13.57 2.67
CA VAL A 65 -8.95 12.80 3.67
C VAL A 65 -8.68 11.30 3.54
N TYR A 66 -9.00 10.52 4.56
CA TYR A 66 -9.06 9.08 4.47
C TYR A 66 -10.39 8.65 3.84
N GLY A 67 -10.36 7.60 3.03
CA GLY A 67 -11.55 7.03 2.44
C GLY A 67 -11.45 5.53 2.29
N MET A 68 -12.61 4.86 2.35
CA MET A 68 -12.78 3.47 1.97
C MET A 68 -14.00 3.34 1.07
N PHE A 69 -13.91 2.47 0.09
CA PHE A 69 -14.92 2.29 -0.94
C PHE A 69 -15.18 0.79 -1.14
N ILE A 70 -16.44 0.38 -1.07
CA ILE A 70 -16.89 -0.98 -1.37
C ILE A 70 -17.71 -0.91 -2.64
N GLY A 71 -17.26 -1.57 -3.72
CA GLY A 71 -17.99 -1.68 -4.97
C GLY A 71 -18.84 -2.95 -4.98
N ASP A 72 -20.14 -2.82 -5.26
CA ASP A 72 -21.06 -3.95 -5.42
C ASP A 72 -21.20 -4.41 -6.87
N GLU A 73 -20.49 -3.74 -7.77
CA GLU A 73 -20.39 -4.05 -9.20
C GLU A 73 -18.91 -4.08 -9.60
N GLU A 74 -18.63 -4.69 -10.76
CA GLU A 74 -17.30 -4.61 -11.35
C GLU A 74 -17.13 -3.23 -12.00
N LEU A 75 -16.02 -2.57 -11.68
CA LEU A 75 -15.68 -1.26 -12.21
C LEU A 75 -14.39 -1.34 -13.02
N GLU A 76 -14.50 -1.11 -14.32
CA GLU A 76 -13.37 -1.05 -15.25
C GLU A 76 -12.78 0.37 -15.31
N ASP A 77 -11.51 0.46 -15.77
CA ASP A 77 -10.78 1.71 -15.98
C ASP A 77 -10.63 2.60 -14.75
N LEU A 78 -10.60 2.01 -13.55
CA LEU A 78 -10.32 2.74 -12.35
C LEU A 78 -8.87 3.22 -12.34
N SER A 79 -8.66 4.52 -12.20
CA SER A 79 -7.33 5.12 -12.11
C SER A 79 -6.88 5.21 -10.66
N TYR A 80 -5.65 4.77 -10.39
CA TYR A 80 -4.98 4.95 -9.10
C TYR A 80 -3.52 5.33 -9.36
N GLY A 81 -3.19 6.58 -9.09
CA GLY A 81 -1.93 7.15 -9.55
C GLY A 81 -1.87 7.19 -11.08
N GLN A 82 -0.89 6.52 -11.68
CA GLN A 82 -0.69 6.46 -13.14
C GLN A 82 -1.16 5.15 -13.79
N LEU A 83 -1.77 4.26 -13.04
CA LEU A 83 -2.17 2.94 -13.50
C LEU A 83 -3.70 2.84 -13.58
N GLN A 84 -4.17 1.99 -14.49
CA GLN A 84 -5.58 1.64 -14.61
C GLN A 84 -5.80 0.21 -14.11
N TYR A 85 -6.92 -0.02 -13.44
CA TYR A 85 -7.28 -1.28 -12.80
C TYR A 85 -8.74 -1.62 -13.04
N VAL A 86 -9.04 -2.89 -12.88
CA VAL A 86 -10.42 -3.40 -12.74
C VAL A 86 -10.66 -3.66 -11.25
N LEU A 87 -11.72 -3.07 -10.70
CA LEU A 87 -12.19 -3.35 -9.36
C LEU A 87 -13.28 -4.40 -9.42
N HIS A 88 -13.01 -5.56 -8.84
CA HIS A 88 -13.99 -6.66 -8.83
C HIS A 88 -15.15 -6.37 -7.89
N ARG A 89 -16.27 -7.04 -8.14
CA ARG A 89 -17.44 -6.98 -7.25
C ARG A 89 -17.05 -7.33 -5.81
N HIS A 90 -17.59 -6.61 -4.84
CA HIS A 90 -17.30 -6.70 -3.40
C HIS A 90 -15.83 -6.41 -3.04
N ALA A 91 -15.09 -5.78 -3.92
CA ALA A 91 -13.78 -5.30 -3.59
C ALA A 91 -13.87 -4.05 -2.71
N LEU A 92 -13.04 -4.03 -1.67
CA LEU A 92 -12.84 -2.87 -0.81
C LEU A 92 -11.46 -2.30 -1.08
N MET A 93 -11.42 -1.02 -1.38
CA MET A 93 -10.18 -0.25 -1.50
C MET A 93 -10.17 0.91 -0.49
N CYS A 94 -8.96 1.27 -0.05
CA CYS A 94 -8.73 2.39 0.85
C CYS A 94 -7.85 3.43 0.19
N VAL A 95 -8.08 4.70 0.54
CA VAL A 95 -7.26 5.83 0.13
C VAL A 95 -6.83 6.64 1.36
N SER A 96 -5.62 7.17 1.32
CA SER A 96 -5.08 8.06 2.34
C SER A 96 -4.83 9.46 1.80
N PRO A 97 -4.66 10.46 2.66
CA PRO A 97 -4.30 11.81 2.24
C PRO A 97 -3.07 11.83 1.31
N GLY A 98 -3.15 12.63 0.25
CA GLY A 98 -2.12 12.77 -0.78
C GLY A 98 -2.23 11.76 -1.94
N GLN A 99 -3.20 10.85 -1.93
CA GLN A 99 -3.41 9.90 -3.02
C GLN A 99 -4.36 10.44 -4.07
N ILE A 100 -4.13 10.01 -5.33
CA ILE A 100 -5.02 10.29 -6.46
C ILE A 100 -5.66 8.97 -6.89
N GLY A 101 -6.99 8.93 -6.89
CA GLY A 101 -7.75 7.75 -7.30
C GLY A 101 -9.15 8.09 -7.79
N GLY A 102 -9.76 7.15 -8.50
CA GLY A 102 -11.08 7.29 -9.09
C GLY A 102 -11.08 7.08 -10.61
N LYS A 103 -12.13 7.53 -11.29
CA LYS A 103 -12.25 7.46 -12.75
C LYS A 103 -12.52 8.85 -13.31
N THR A 104 -11.85 9.20 -14.40
CA THR A 104 -12.02 10.52 -15.03
C THR A 104 -13.49 10.74 -15.39
N ASP A 105 -14.02 11.91 -15.03
CA ASP A 105 -15.37 12.32 -15.41
C ASP A 105 -15.46 12.53 -16.92
N THR A 106 -16.34 11.77 -17.57
CA THR A 106 -16.65 11.87 -18.99
C THR A 106 -17.82 12.81 -19.27
N GLY A 107 -18.47 13.33 -18.23
CA GLY A 107 -19.69 14.11 -18.32
C GLY A 107 -20.98 13.25 -18.32
N GLU A 108 -20.86 11.94 -18.31
CA GLU A 108 -21.98 11.01 -18.29
C GLU A 108 -22.42 10.72 -16.86
N GLU A 109 -23.73 10.66 -16.65
CA GLU A 109 -24.30 10.15 -15.40
C GLU A 109 -24.18 8.64 -15.35
N ILE A 110 -23.84 8.13 -14.17
CA ILE A 110 -23.67 6.71 -13.91
C ILE A 110 -24.58 6.28 -12.77
N HIS A 111 -24.98 5.03 -12.80
CA HIS A 111 -25.54 4.33 -11.65
C HIS A 111 -24.47 3.37 -11.13
N THR A 112 -23.98 3.60 -9.94
CA THR A 112 -23.03 2.70 -9.29
C THR A 112 -23.61 2.23 -7.96
N LYS A 113 -23.18 1.06 -7.49
CA LYS A 113 -23.68 0.43 -6.28
C LYS A 113 -22.57 0.22 -5.28
N GLY A 114 -22.94 0.31 -4.02
CA GLY A 114 -22.01 0.06 -2.93
C GLY A 114 -21.96 1.18 -1.90
N TRP A 115 -20.87 1.24 -1.17
CA TRP A 115 -20.71 2.12 -0.01
C TRP A 115 -19.38 2.85 -0.02
N ALA A 116 -19.37 4.06 0.53
CA ALA A 116 -18.14 4.76 0.88
C ALA A 116 -18.22 5.33 2.31
N LEU A 117 -17.08 5.29 2.99
CA LEU A 117 -16.84 6.04 4.22
C LEU A 117 -15.64 6.93 3.97
N LEU A 118 -15.81 8.24 4.18
CA LEU A 118 -14.72 9.21 4.20
C LEU A 118 -14.67 9.85 5.59
N PHE A 119 -13.47 10.10 6.08
CA PHE A 119 -13.27 10.81 7.34
C PHE A 119 -12.06 11.74 7.27
N ASP A 120 -12.23 12.92 7.84
CA ASP A 120 -11.21 13.98 7.82
C ASP A 120 -10.09 13.68 8.81
N THR A 121 -8.88 14.13 8.49
CA THR A 121 -7.73 14.03 9.40
C THR A 121 -7.92 14.80 10.70
N GLU A 122 -8.76 15.83 10.71
CA GLU A 122 -9.14 16.58 11.92
C GLU A 122 -9.87 15.70 12.94
N LEU A 123 -10.72 14.75 12.50
CA LEU A 123 -11.38 13.78 13.37
C LEU A 123 -10.38 12.96 14.19
N LEU A 124 -9.20 12.71 13.65
CA LEU A 124 -8.15 11.88 14.25
C LEU A 124 -7.26 12.65 15.23
N ARG A 125 -7.35 13.98 15.25
CA ARG A 125 -6.47 14.84 16.02
C ARG A 125 -6.59 14.54 17.52
N ASN A 126 -5.46 14.22 18.16
CA ASN A 126 -5.35 13.89 19.57
C ASN A 126 -6.17 12.66 20.04
N THR A 127 -6.62 11.82 19.12
CA THR A 127 -7.32 10.56 19.41
C THR A 127 -6.37 9.36 19.46
N GLU A 128 -6.79 8.29 20.13
CA GLU A 128 -6.06 7.00 20.10
C GLU A 128 -6.06 6.41 18.69
N LEU A 129 -7.19 6.49 17.98
CA LEU A 129 -7.30 6.07 16.60
C LEU A 129 -6.27 6.79 15.71
N GLY A 130 -6.09 8.11 15.89
CA GLY A 130 -5.11 8.88 15.15
C GLY A 130 -3.66 8.40 15.34
N ARG A 131 -3.31 7.92 16.55
CA ARG A 131 -1.99 7.34 16.83
C ARG A 131 -1.80 5.98 16.16
N ARG A 132 -2.88 5.21 15.99
CA ARG A 132 -2.88 3.88 15.38
C ARG A 132 -3.02 3.88 13.86
N MET A 133 -3.39 5.00 13.23
CA MET A 133 -3.52 5.08 11.77
C MET A 133 -2.30 4.55 10.98
N PRO A 134 -1.04 4.76 11.42
CA PRO A 134 0.12 4.18 10.75
C PRO A 134 0.17 2.65 10.73
N ASP A 135 -0.55 1.97 11.64
CA ASP A 135 -0.61 0.51 11.72
C ASP A 135 -1.53 -0.08 10.64
N TYR A 136 -2.46 0.70 10.11
CA TYR A 136 -3.36 0.30 9.04
C TYR A 136 -2.68 0.46 7.67
N THR A 137 -1.72 -0.41 7.38
CA THR A 137 -0.84 -0.36 6.19
C THR A 137 -1.60 -0.42 4.87
N TYR A 138 -2.78 -1.02 4.87
CA TYR A 138 -3.64 -1.19 3.71
C TYR A 138 -4.15 0.13 3.08
N PHE A 139 -4.08 1.25 3.79
CA PHE A 139 -4.33 2.56 3.18
C PHE A 139 -3.29 2.96 2.12
N SER A 140 -2.20 2.22 2.00
CA SER A 140 -1.16 2.44 1.00
C SER A 140 -0.98 1.28 0.02
N TYR A 141 -1.93 0.33 0.00
CA TYR A 141 -1.96 -0.75 -0.97
C TYR A 141 -2.42 -0.24 -2.34
N ALA A 142 -2.02 -0.93 -3.41
CA ALA A 142 -2.50 -0.63 -4.75
C ALA A 142 -3.92 -1.17 -4.95
N VAL A 143 -4.65 -0.65 -5.94
CA VAL A 143 -6.01 -1.13 -6.27
C VAL A 143 -6.01 -2.61 -6.67
N SER A 144 -4.94 -3.08 -7.32
CA SER A 144 -4.75 -4.52 -7.64
C SER A 144 -4.61 -5.41 -6.39
N GLU A 145 -4.40 -4.81 -5.23
CA GLU A 145 -4.26 -5.45 -3.92
C GLU A 145 -5.52 -5.22 -3.05
N ALA A 146 -6.62 -4.81 -3.67
CA ALA A 146 -7.89 -4.57 -2.99
C ALA A 146 -8.35 -5.81 -2.22
N LEU A 147 -9.01 -5.58 -1.11
CA LEU A 147 -9.59 -6.66 -0.31
C LEU A 147 -10.85 -7.19 -1.00
N LEU A 148 -10.86 -8.47 -1.32
CA LEU A 148 -12.02 -9.16 -1.87
C LEU A 148 -12.87 -9.71 -0.71
N LEU A 149 -14.00 -9.10 -0.46
CA LEU A 149 -14.89 -9.47 0.64
C LEU A 149 -15.80 -10.64 0.25
N THR A 150 -16.00 -11.58 1.18
CA THR A 150 -17.17 -12.47 1.11
C THR A 150 -18.44 -11.67 1.42
N GLU A 151 -19.61 -12.19 1.05
CA GLU A 151 -20.88 -11.52 1.37
C GLU A 151 -21.07 -11.29 2.87
N GLU A 152 -20.67 -12.24 3.73
CA GLU A 152 -20.73 -12.09 5.19
C GLU A 152 -19.79 -11.00 5.71
N GLN A 153 -18.58 -10.93 5.18
CA GLN A 153 -17.61 -9.89 5.52
C GLN A 153 -18.10 -8.51 5.09
N ARG A 154 -18.62 -8.43 3.87
CA ARG A 154 -19.24 -7.21 3.34
C ARG A 154 -20.37 -6.75 4.24
N GLN A 155 -21.33 -7.64 4.57
CA GLN A 155 -22.47 -7.31 5.40
C GLN A 155 -22.04 -6.85 6.82
N SER A 156 -20.99 -7.43 7.37
CA SER A 156 -20.43 -7.02 8.66
C SER A 156 -19.91 -5.58 8.64
N ILE A 157 -19.24 -5.17 7.55
CA ILE A 157 -18.77 -3.80 7.39
C ILE A 157 -19.94 -2.86 7.12
N VAL A 158 -20.83 -3.19 6.19
CA VAL A 158 -21.98 -2.37 5.81
C VAL A 158 -22.87 -2.07 7.03
N SER A 159 -23.11 -3.05 7.89
CA SER A 159 -23.91 -2.81 9.11
C SER A 159 -23.30 -1.80 10.07
N LEU A 160 -21.96 -1.67 10.10
CA LEU A 160 -21.28 -0.60 10.84
C LEU A 160 -21.41 0.75 10.13
N LEU A 161 -21.30 0.77 8.80
CA LEU A 161 -21.49 2.00 8.02
C LEU A 161 -22.90 2.57 8.20
N GLU A 162 -23.92 1.71 8.20
CA GLU A 162 -25.31 2.08 8.48
C GLU A 162 -25.47 2.67 9.90
N LYS A 163 -24.82 2.07 10.91
CA LYS A 163 -24.84 2.62 12.27
C LYS A 163 -24.16 3.99 12.35
N ILE A 164 -23.02 4.18 11.72
CA ILE A 164 -22.36 5.48 11.64
C ILE A 164 -23.30 6.49 10.99
N ARG A 165 -23.92 6.13 9.87
CA ARG A 165 -24.85 6.99 9.16
C ARG A 165 -26.07 7.37 10.00
N GLN A 166 -26.65 6.40 10.71
CA GLN A 166 -27.77 6.64 11.62
C GLN A 166 -27.39 7.59 12.77
N GLU A 167 -26.21 7.43 13.35
CA GLU A 167 -25.71 8.33 14.40
C GLU A 167 -25.59 9.77 13.88
N LEU A 168 -25.03 9.95 12.68
CA LEU A 168 -24.87 11.27 12.07
C LEU A 168 -26.21 11.93 11.70
N LEU A 169 -27.25 11.14 11.40
CA LEU A 169 -28.59 11.64 11.09
C LEU A 169 -29.40 12.10 12.31
N GLN A 170 -29.06 11.64 13.51
CA GLN A 170 -29.75 12.04 14.74
C GLN A 170 -29.41 13.47 15.21
N GLY A 171 -28.40 14.08 14.60
CA GLY A 171 -27.85 15.37 15.01
C GLY A 171 -26.68 15.23 15.98
N GLU A 172 -25.84 16.26 16.03
CA GLU A 172 -24.61 16.25 16.81
C GLU A 172 -24.85 16.57 18.29
N ASP A 173 -24.32 15.73 19.17
CA ASP A 173 -24.27 15.97 20.62
C ASP A 173 -22.84 15.73 21.17
N ALA A 174 -22.65 15.82 22.48
CA ALA A 174 -21.36 15.65 23.14
C ALA A 174 -20.78 14.22 23.01
N HIS A 175 -21.53 13.24 22.55
CA HIS A 175 -21.14 11.84 22.42
C HIS A 175 -20.95 11.41 20.97
N THR A 176 -21.57 12.07 20.02
CA THR A 176 -21.61 11.71 18.60
C THR A 176 -20.21 11.41 18.04
N LEU A 177 -19.24 12.31 18.18
CA LEU A 177 -17.89 12.09 17.64
C LEU A 177 -17.17 10.90 18.29
N ARG A 178 -17.40 10.62 19.56
CA ARG A 178 -16.82 9.46 20.26
C ARG A 178 -17.42 8.15 19.76
N ILE A 179 -18.74 8.11 19.58
CA ILE A 179 -19.47 6.96 19.06
C ILE A 179 -19.00 6.68 17.63
N VAL A 180 -19.02 7.68 16.77
CA VAL A 180 -18.61 7.57 15.37
C VAL A 180 -17.14 7.14 15.25
N THR A 181 -16.22 7.74 16.01
CA THR A 181 -14.80 7.36 15.99
C THR A 181 -14.59 5.91 16.41
N SER A 182 -15.32 5.45 17.45
CA SER A 182 -15.28 4.04 17.90
C SER A 182 -15.81 3.06 16.83
N GLN A 183 -16.87 3.45 16.12
CA GLN A 183 -17.42 2.65 15.03
C GLN A 183 -16.47 2.62 13.82
N ILE A 184 -15.84 3.74 13.48
CA ILE A 184 -14.79 3.79 12.44
C ILE A 184 -13.63 2.85 12.83
N GLU A 185 -13.16 2.90 14.07
CA GLU A 185 -12.11 1.98 14.54
C GLU A 185 -12.51 0.52 14.37
N GLN A 186 -13.76 0.14 14.69
CA GLN A 186 -14.26 -1.21 14.46
C GLN A 186 -14.23 -1.60 12.98
N VAL A 187 -14.62 -0.70 12.08
CA VAL A 187 -14.53 -0.93 10.63
C VAL A 187 -13.07 -1.17 10.23
N LEU A 188 -12.14 -0.34 10.67
CA LEU A 188 -10.72 -0.47 10.33
C LEU A 188 -10.12 -1.78 10.86
N GLU A 189 -10.49 -2.21 12.05
CA GLU A 189 -10.06 -3.50 12.62
C GLU A 189 -10.63 -4.70 11.84
N LEU A 190 -11.88 -4.64 11.37
CA LEU A 190 -12.44 -5.70 10.51
C LEU A 190 -11.68 -5.78 9.18
N ILE A 191 -11.38 -4.64 8.56
CA ILE A 191 -10.60 -4.59 7.33
C ILE A 191 -9.22 -5.20 7.54
N ALA A 192 -8.52 -4.82 8.62
CA ALA A 192 -7.21 -5.38 8.97
C ALA A 192 -7.26 -6.89 9.13
N ARG A 193 -8.28 -7.42 9.83
CA ARG A 193 -8.51 -8.86 10.01
C ARG A 193 -8.74 -9.56 8.67
N TYR A 194 -9.56 -8.98 7.79
CA TYR A 194 -9.89 -9.61 6.52
C TYR A 194 -8.70 -9.58 5.54
N TYR A 195 -7.88 -8.51 5.56
CA TYR A 195 -6.61 -8.51 4.84
C TYR A 195 -5.65 -9.58 5.35
N ALA A 196 -5.51 -9.74 6.67
CA ALA A 196 -4.68 -10.80 7.24
C ALA A 196 -5.14 -12.21 6.77
N LEU A 197 -6.45 -12.46 6.71
CA LEU A 197 -7.00 -13.71 6.17
C LEU A 197 -6.70 -13.86 4.67
N GLN A 198 -6.91 -12.81 3.86
CA GLN A 198 -6.61 -12.83 2.43
C GLN A 198 -5.12 -13.06 2.16
N LEU A 199 -4.23 -12.39 2.91
CA LEU A 199 -2.79 -12.59 2.82
C LEU A 199 -2.40 -14.03 3.18
N SER A 200 -2.98 -14.62 4.23
CA SER A 200 -2.67 -16.00 4.64
C SER A 200 -3.14 -17.02 3.58
N ILE A 201 -4.28 -16.80 2.93
CA ILE A 201 -4.76 -17.64 1.82
C ILE A 201 -3.84 -17.47 0.60
N SER A 202 -3.49 -16.24 0.24
CA SER A 202 -2.56 -15.93 -0.85
C SER A 202 -1.18 -16.54 -0.56
N ALA A 203 -0.73 -16.46 0.68
CA ALA A 203 0.50 -17.06 1.15
C ALA A 203 0.47 -18.58 0.99
N SER A 204 -0.60 -19.27 1.34
CA SER A 204 -0.70 -20.74 1.24
C SER A 204 -0.77 -21.26 -0.21
N SER A 205 -1.34 -20.50 -1.12
CA SER A 205 -1.49 -20.87 -2.54
C SER A 205 -0.27 -20.53 -3.42
N THR A 206 0.52 -19.52 -3.04
CA THR A 206 1.61 -18.95 -3.87
C THR A 206 2.98 -19.07 -3.18
N ASN A 207 3.07 -19.78 -2.06
CA ASN A 207 4.18 -19.77 -1.11
C ASN A 207 5.57 -19.99 -1.71
N SER A 208 5.74 -20.95 -2.60
CA SER A 208 7.06 -21.24 -3.17
C SER A 208 7.43 -20.29 -4.30
N ASP A 209 6.47 -19.78 -5.05
CA ASP A 209 6.72 -18.95 -6.22
C ASP A 209 7.16 -17.51 -5.85
N LEU A 210 6.44 -16.83 -4.98
CA LEU A 210 6.78 -15.45 -4.63
C LEU A 210 8.14 -15.36 -3.91
N LEU A 211 8.39 -16.24 -2.94
CA LEU A 211 9.65 -16.24 -2.20
C LEU A 211 10.81 -16.60 -3.13
N SER A 212 10.62 -17.58 -4.00
CA SER A 212 11.60 -17.98 -5.02
C SER A 212 11.88 -16.85 -6.01
N ARG A 213 10.84 -16.13 -6.47
CA ARG A 213 10.98 -14.96 -7.35
C ARG A 213 11.70 -13.81 -6.62
N PHE A 214 11.41 -13.59 -5.36
CA PHE A 214 12.09 -12.59 -4.56
C PHE A 214 13.58 -12.91 -4.38
N GLU A 215 13.93 -14.15 -4.05
CA GLU A 215 15.33 -14.59 -3.96
C GLU A 215 16.05 -14.50 -5.30
N LEU A 216 15.41 -14.93 -6.38
CA LEU A 216 15.94 -14.81 -7.73
C LEU A 216 16.20 -13.35 -8.10
N LEU A 217 15.29 -12.45 -7.75
CA LEU A 217 15.43 -11.02 -7.98
C LEU A 217 16.65 -10.45 -7.24
N LEU A 218 16.88 -10.84 -5.98
CA LEU A 218 18.05 -10.41 -5.22
C LEU A 218 19.36 -10.93 -5.87
N ARG A 219 19.38 -12.16 -6.37
CA ARG A 219 20.52 -12.69 -7.13
C ARG A 219 20.77 -11.87 -8.40
N GLN A 220 19.74 -11.66 -9.21
CA GLN A 220 19.82 -10.89 -10.46
C GLN A 220 20.26 -9.43 -10.22
N TYR A 221 19.89 -8.83 -9.07
CA TYR A 221 20.32 -7.49 -8.72
C TYR A 221 21.84 -7.38 -8.67
N TYR A 222 22.50 -8.34 -8.04
CA TYR A 222 23.96 -8.40 -7.95
C TYR A 222 24.63 -8.89 -9.22
N ASP A 223 24.04 -9.83 -9.93
CA ASP A 223 24.61 -10.37 -11.18
C ASP A 223 24.63 -9.29 -12.28
N LYS A 224 23.62 -8.42 -12.30
CA LYS A 224 23.57 -7.24 -13.18
C LYS A 224 24.37 -6.03 -12.66
N ASN A 225 25.06 -6.16 -11.54
CA ASN A 225 25.83 -5.11 -10.87
C ASN A 225 25.03 -3.84 -10.55
N LEU A 226 23.71 -3.95 -10.30
CA LEU A 226 22.84 -2.80 -10.00
C LEU A 226 23.21 -2.12 -8.69
N GLN A 227 23.80 -2.83 -7.74
CA GLN A 227 24.31 -2.27 -6.49
C GLN A 227 25.39 -1.21 -6.68
N ARG A 228 26.10 -1.20 -7.80
CA ARG A 228 27.11 -0.16 -8.11
C ARG A 228 26.46 1.18 -8.46
N GLN A 229 25.25 1.15 -8.98
CA GLN A 229 24.52 2.35 -9.41
C GLN A 229 23.50 2.79 -8.36
N TYR A 230 22.82 1.85 -7.69
CA TYR A 230 21.66 2.12 -6.84
C TYR A 230 21.91 1.77 -5.36
N GLY A 231 23.11 1.31 -4.99
CA GLY A 231 23.41 0.88 -3.61
C GLY A 231 22.76 -0.45 -3.25
N LEU A 232 22.42 -0.62 -1.97
CA LEU A 232 21.77 -1.83 -1.49
C LEU A 232 20.36 -1.99 -2.05
N PRO A 233 19.90 -3.24 -2.37
CA PRO A 233 18.52 -3.48 -2.77
C PRO A 233 17.56 -3.04 -1.65
N THR A 234 16.46 -2.39 -2.04
CA THR A 234 15.44 -1.88 -1.12
C THR A 234 14.14 -2.68 -1.25
N VAL A 235 13.31 -2.67 -0.20
CA VAL A 235 11.96 -3.26 -0.24
C VAL A 235 11.15 -2.64 -1.38
N LYS A 236 11.24 -1.31 -1.55
CA LYS A 236 10.57 -0.58 -2.63
C LYS A 236 10.97 -1.11 -4.02
N TYR A 237 12.28 -1.29 -4.25
CA TYR A 237 12.77 -1.86 -5.51
C TYR A 237 12.23 -3.27 -5.75
N CYS A 238 12.32 -4.14 -4.74
CA CYS A 238 11.87 -5.52 -4.85
C CYS A 238 10.36 -5.61 -5.13
N ALA A 239 9.56 -4.85 -4.41
CA ALA A 239 8.12 -4.77 -4.61
C ALA A 239 7.77 -4.31 -6.04
N GLN A 240 8.40 -3.25 -6.52
CA GLN A 240 8.19 -2.75 -7.89
C GLN A 240 8.52 -3.77 -8.97
N GLN A 241 9.60 -4.54 -8.80
CA GLN A 241 9.96 -5.59 -9.76
C GLN A 241 9.00 -6.79 -9.72
N LEU A 242 8.30 -6.97 -8.62
CA LEU A 242 7.27 -7.99 -8.43
C LEU A 242 5.85 -7.48 -8.72
N PHE A 243 5.72 -6.21 -9.15
CA PHE A 243 4.45 -5.54 -9.44
C PHE A 243 3.52 -5.42 -8.22
N LEU A 244 4.11 -5.23 -7.03
CA LEU A 244 3.42 -5.05 -5.76
C LEU A 244 3.72 -3.67 -5.15
N SER A 245 2.81 -3.19 -4.29
CA SER A 245 3.10 -2.06 -3.43
C SER A 245 4.11 -2.46 -2.34
N PRO A 246 4.98 -1.54 -1.87
CA PRO A 246 5.98 -1.87 -0.86
C PRO A 246 5.41 -2.41 0.45
N ASN A 247 4.27 -1.89 0.88
CA ASN A 247 3.63 -2.31 2.12
C ASN A 247 2.95 -3.67 1.99
N TYR A 248 2.18 -3.89 0.91
CA TYR A 248 1.59 -5.20 0.63
C TYR A 248 2.67 -6.29 0.50
N PHE A 249 3.74 -6.01 -0.25
CA PHE A 249 4.88 -6.92 -0.35
C PHE A 249 5.51 -7.23 1.01
N GLY A 250 5.70 -6.20 1.85
CA GLY A 250 6.25 -6.35 3.19
C GLY A 250 5.37 -7.21 4.10
N ASP A 251 4.06 -7.00 4.07
CA ASP A 251 3.08 -7.74 4.85
C ASP A 251 2.96 -9.19 4.36
N LEU A 252 2.95 -9.39 3.04
CA LEU A 252 2.92 -10.73 2.44
C LEU A 252 4.19 -11.53 2.78
N ILE A 253 5.39 -10.95 2.69
CA ILE A 253 6.63 -11.63 3.09
C ILE A 253 6.61 -11.97 4.59
N ARG A 254 6.08 -11.08 5.44
CA ARG A 254 5.95 -11.34 6.88
C ARG A 254 5.01 -12.51 7.15
N GLU A 255 3.88 -12.56 6.47
CA GLU A 255 2.92 -13.68 6.59
C GLU A 255 3.56 -15.01 6.14
N LEU A 256 4.29 -15.00 5.02
CA LEU A 256 4.96 -16.17 4.45
C LEU A 256 6.09 -16.72 5.34
N THR A 257 6.84 -15.87 6.01
CA THR A 257 8.14 -16.24 6.59
C THR A 257 8.28 -15.91 8.07
N ASN A 258 7.29 -15.25 8.65
CA ASN A 258 7.33 -14.67 9.99
C ASN A 258 8.53 -13.73 10.22
N ASP A 259 9.05 -13.14 9.11
CA ASP A 259 10.18 -12.20 9.13
C ASP A 259 9.95 -11.08 8.12
N THR A 260 10.61 -9.94 8.32
CA THR A 260 10.40 -8.77 7.44
C THR A 260 11.16 -8.91 6.11
N ALA A 261 10.64 -8.33 5.04
CA ALA A 261 11.34 -8.26 3.75
C ALA A 261 12.72 -7.59 3.88
N THR A 262 12.86 -6.61 4.76
CA THR A 262 14.15 -5.97 5.09
C THR A 262 15.14 -6.96 5.70
N SER A 263 14.68 -7.82 6.61
CA SER A 263 15.52 -8.87 7.22
C SER A 263 15.99 -9.88 6.18
N HIS A 264 15.10 -10.29 5.26
CA HIS A 264 15.47 -11.18 4.14
C HIS A 264 16.54 -10.58 3.24
N ILE A 265 16.40 -9.32 2.85
CA ILE A 265 17.41 -8.59 2.05
C ILE A 265 18.73 -8.56 2.81
N ARG A 266 18.73 -8.19 4.09
CA ARG A 266 19.95 -8.13 4.91
C ARG A 266 20.61 -9.49 5.04
N ARG A 267 19.86 -10.55 5.28
CA ARG A 267 20.35 -11.94 5.35
C ARG A 267 21.04 -12.33 4.05
N PHE A 268 20.42 -12.08 2.92
CA PHE A 268 21.00 -12.34 1.60
C PHE A 268 22.33 -11.60 1.39
N ILE A 269 22.38 -10.30 1.73
CA ILE A 269 23.61 -9.50 1.63
C ILE A 269 24.71 -10.07 2.54
N MET A 270 24.37 -10.49 3.75
CA MET A 270 25.34 -11.04 4.70
C MET A 270 25.87 -12.41 4.26
N GLN A 271 25.05 -13.27 3.66
CA GLN A 271 25.50 -14.54 3.05
C GLN A 271 26.49 -14.27 1.90
N ARG A 272 26.19 -13.28 1.06
CA ARG A 272 27.10 -12.87 -0.03
C ARG A 272 28.40 -12.28 0.50
N ALA A 273 28.32 -11.52 1.59
CA ALA A 273 29.49 -10.99 2.30
C ALA A 273 30.42 -12.10 2.80
N GLN A 274 29.88 -13.18 3.38
CA GLN A 274 30.69 -14.34 3.81
C GLN A 274 31.46 -14.96 2.64
N GLN A 275 30.81 -15.15 1.49
CA GLN A 275 31.47 -15.70 0.30
C GLN A 275 32.63 -14.80 -0.16
N LEU A 276 32.43 -13.48 -0.19
CA LEU A 276 33.46 -12.52 -0.58
C LEU A 276 34.60 -12.45 0.43
N LEU A 277 34.35 -12.59 1.73
CA LEU A 277 35.41 -12.64 2.74
C LEU A 277 36.35 -13.82 2.54
N LEU A 278 35.82 -14.97 2.13
CA LEU A 278 36.63 -16.16 1.84
C LEU A 278 37.50 -16.01 0.57
N SER A 279 37.14 -15.13 -0.36
CA SER A 279 37.91 -14.87 -1.58
C SER A 279 39.15 -14.00 -1.38
N GLY A 280 39.37 -13.46 -0.19
CA GLY A 280 40.57 -12.68 0.16
C GLY A 280 40.50 -11.19 -0.16
N ALA A 281 39.34 -10.70 -0.61
CA ALA A 281 39.14 -9.27 -0.84
C ALA A 281 39.24 -8.46 0.47
N SER A 282 39.66 -7.21 0.37
CA SER A 282 39.69 -6.28 1.50
C SER A 282 38.28 -5.91 1.97
N ILE A 283 38.13 -5.53 3.24
CA ILE A 283 36.83 -5.15 3.80
C ILE A 283 36.23 -3.96 3.07
N ALA A 284 37.06 -2.99 2.66
CA ALA A 284 36.60 -1.83 1.88
C ALA A 284 36.11 -2.25 0.50
N GLU A 285 36.82 -3.16 -0.17
CA GLU A 285 36.41 -3.70 -1.47
C GLU A 285 35.13 -4.52 -1.37
N ILE A 286 34.97 -5.34 -0.34
CA ILE A 286 33.73 -6.10 -0.11
C ILE A 286 32.55 -5.17 0.12
N ALA A 287 32.70 -4.14 0.97
CA ALA A 287 31.68 -3.15 1.21
C ALA A 287 31.23 -2.47 -0.10
N ASN A 288 32.17 -2.05 -0.93
CA ASN A 288 31.88 -1.46 -2.23
C ASN A 288 31.17 -2.44 -3.19
N ARG A 289 31.66 -3.70 -3.29
CA ARG A 289 31.05 -4.75 -4.13
C ARG A 289 29.64 -5.10 -3.69
N LEU A 290 29.31 -4.92 -2.39
CA LEU A 290 27.97 -5.16 -1.86
C LEU A 290 27.03 -3.94 -2.01
N GLY A 291 27.56 -2.76 -2.35
CA GLY A 291 26.77 -1.54 -2.54
C GLY A 291 26.63 -0.69 -1.29
N PHE A 292 27.56 -0.81 -0.32
CA PHE A 292 27.60 0.09 0.83
C PHE A 292 28.41 1.34 0.48
N ASP A 293 27.86 2.52 0.78
CA ASP A 293 28.54 3.80 0.59
C ASP A 293 29.79 3.91 1.50
N TYR A 294 29.72 3.33 2.69
CA TYR A 294 30.80 3.38 3.69
C TYR A 294 31.12 2.00 4.27
N PRO A 295 32.39 1.59 4.30
CA PRO A 295 32.81 0.29 4.88
C PRO A 295 32.41 0.10 6.35
N GLN A 296 32.26 1.20 7.10
CA GLN A 296 31.84 1.18 8.50
C GLN A 296 30.38 0.69 8.66
N HIS A 297 29.48 1.04 7.72
CA HIS A 297 28.11 0.57 7.73
C HIS A 297 28.04 -0.95 7.47
N PHE A 298 28.85 -1.44 6.53
CA PHE A 298 29.02 -2.88 6.31
C PHE A 298 29.51 -3.57 7.58
N THR A 299 30.61 -3.09 8.19
CA THR A 299 31.20 -3.68 9.37
C THR A 299 30.20 -3.77 10.53
N ARG A 300 29.44 -2.69 10.76
CA ARG A 300 28.42 -2.64 11.80
C ARG A 300 27.28 -3.65 11.55
N LEU A 301 26.79 -3.73 10.30
CA LEU A 301 25.73 -4.65 9.93
C LEU A 301 26.19 -6.10 10.02
N PHE A 302 27.41 -6.40 9.58
CA PHE A 302 28.02 -7.73 9.65
C PHE A 302 28.17 -8.18 11.10
N LYS A 303 28.73 -7.31 11.97
CA LYS A 303 28.86 -7.61 13.40
C LYS A 303 27.50 -7.82 14.07
N LYS A 304 26.48 -7.02 13.70
CA LYS A 304 25.12 -7.20 14.21
C LYS A 304 24.54 -8.57 13.80
N HIS A 305 24.88 -9.08 12.61
CA HIS A 305 24.33 -10.33 12.08
C HIS A 305 25.08 -11.57 12.59
N PHE A 306 26.40 -11.51 12.64
CA PHE A 306 27.26 -12.66 13.00
C PHE A 306 27.90 -12.61 14.40
N GLY A 307 27.69 -11.54 15.14
CA GLY A 307 28.26 -11.33 16.46
C GLY A 307 29.75 -10.91 16.47
N ILE A 308 30.45 -11.07 15.34
CA ILE A 308 31.88 -10.72 15.18
C ILE A 308 32.10 -9.81 13.98
N THR A 309 33.19 -9.06 13.98
CA THR A 309 33.54 -8.17 12.86
C THR A 309 33.98 -8.97 11.61
N PRO A 310 33.91 -8.38 10.39
CA PRO A 310 34.43 -9.01 9.18
C PRO A 310 35.92 -9.38 9.29
N SER A 311 36.71 -8.57 9.97
CA SER A 311 38.15 -8.84 10.21
C SER A 311 38.37 -10.05 11.12
N GLU A 312 37.60 -10.14 12.21
CA GLU A 312 37.62 -11.29 13.13
C GLU A 312 37.15 -12.56 12.44
N TYR A 313 36.07 -12.43 11.61
CA TYR A 313 35.56 -13.53 10.82
C TYR A 313 36.64 -14.04 9.86
N ASN A 314 37.29 -13.14 9.12
CA ASN A 314 38.33 -13.50 8.15
C ASN A 314 39.51 -14.22 8.85
N ARG A 315 39.98 -13.70 10.01
CA ARG A 315 41.03 -14.32 10.80
C ARG A 315 40.67 -15.72 11.32
N ARG A 316 39.39 -15.94 11.65
CA ARG A 316 38.91 -17.20 12.24
C ARG A 316 38.67 -18.30 11.21
N TYR A 317 38.26 -17.94 10.01
CA TYR A 317 37.77 -18.88 8.96
C TYR A 317 38.64 -18.89 7.69
N ARG A 318 39.58 -17.99 7.55
CA ARG A 318 40.57 -18.01 6.48
C ARG A 318 41.72 -18.95 6.90
N LYS A 319 41.69 -20.19 6.36
CA LYS A 319 42.81 -21.11 6.45
C LYS A 319 43.89 -20.76 5.44
#